data_5359f8a0f5493296282305b11bda4119
#
_entry.id   5359f8a0f5493296282305b11bda4119
#
_cell.length_a   1.000
_cell.length_b   1.000
_cell.length_c   1.000
_cell.angle_alpha   90.00
_cell.angle_beta   90.00
_cell.angle_gamma   90.00
#
_symmetry.space_group_name_H-M   'P 1'
#
loop_
_entity.id
_entity.type
_entity.pdbx_description
1 polymer ?
#
loop_
_entity_poly.entity_id
_entity_poly.type
_entity_poly.pdbx_seq_one_letter_code
_entity_poly.pdbx_strand_id
1 'polypeptide(L)'
;MAKIVIVYASGLGRTKLMAETIAEGVKTVPSIELILKDAYDLDIKDLADADVIILGGSTYKGELNKAMAPVLTKMESLDLKNKVGIAFGSYGWSGEGVPTIINRMKELGMNVIEPGLMVKQEPKKDDLEKCFDLGRTAALAIS
;
A
#
# COMPACT_ATOMS: atom_id res chain seq x y z
N MET A 1 12.57 -7.76 14.69
CA MET A 1 11.83 -6.48 14.60
C MET A 1 10.74 -6.61 13.56
N ALA A 2 9.54 -6.21 13.88
CA ALA A 2 8.44 -6.21 12.92
C ALA A 2 8.70 -5.18 11.80
N LYS A 3 8.26 -5.50 10.58
CA LYS A 3 8.58 -4.71 9.40
C LYS A 3 7.33 -4.41 8.57
N ILE A 4 7.16 -3.16 8.20
CA ILE A 4 6.11 -2.69 7.29
C ILE A 4 6.77 -2.06 6.07
N VAL A 5 6.34 -2.47 4.88
CA VAL A 5 6.78 -1.87 3.63
C VAL A 5 5.59 -1.24 2.93
N ILE A 6 5.73 0.04 2.60
CA ILE A 6 4.73 0.81 1.87
C ILE A 6 5.32 1.15 0.50
N VAL A 7 4.62 0.75 -0.56
CA VAL A 7 5.03 1.02 -1.95
C VAL A 7 3.90 1.76 -2.65
N TYR A 8 4.22 2.83 -3.36
CA TYR A 8 3.21 3.60 -4.07
C TYR A 8 3.60 3.84 -5.53
N ALA A 9 2.59 3.90 -6.38
CA ALA A 9 2.68 4.32 -7.78
C ALA A 9 1.73 5.49 -7.97
N SER A 10 2.28 6.69 -8.13
CA SER A 10 1.51 7.94 -8.13
C SER A 10 1.72 8.72 -9.42
N GLY A 11 0.64 9.21 -10.02
CA GLY A 11 0.71 10.08 -11.19
C GLY A 11 0.84 11.54 -10.81
N LEU A 12 -0.13 12.08 -10.06
CA LEU A 12 -0.20 13.49 -9.68
C LEU A 12 0.23 13.79 -8.25
N GLY A 13 0.78 12.81 -7.54
CA GLY A 13 1.23 12.97 -6.17
C GLY A 13 0.18 12.71 -5.10
N ARG A 14 -1.06 12.44 -5.46
CA ARG A 14 -2.14 12.19 -4.49
C ARG A 14 -1.95 10.89 -3.74
N THR A 15 -1.67 9.81 -4.47
CA THR A 15 -1.38 8.51 -3.86
C THR A 15 -0.09 8.57 -3.05
N LYS A 16 0.91 9.33 -3.51
CA LYS A 16 2.13 9.57 -2.75
C LYS A 16 1.85 10.23 -1.40
N LEU A 17 0.99 11.26 -1.38
CA LEU A 17 0.60 11.92 -0.15
C LEU A 17 -0.11 10.95 0.80
N MET A 18 -0.97 10.09 0.27
CA MET A 18 -1.60 9.04 1.08
C MET A 18 -0.55 8.12 1.70
N ALA A 19 0.42 7.67 0.89
CA ALA A 19 1.50 6.79 1.36
C ALA A 19 2.33 7.43 2.47
N GLU A 20 2.69 8.68 2.29
CA GLU A 20 3.46 9.44 3.28
C GLU A 20 2.69 9.59 4.59
N THR A 21 1.38 9.82 4.51
CA THR A 21 0.53 9.96 5.69
C THR A 21 0.34 8.62 6.41
N ILE A 22 0.19 7.53 5.67
CA ILE A 22 0.18 6.18 6.26
C ILE A 22 1.49 5.93 7.01
N ALA A 23 2.62 6.28 6.39
CA ALA A 23 3.94 6.13 7.01
C ALA A 23 4.06 6.94 8.32
N GLU A 24 3.50 8.15 8.36
CA GLU A 24 3.49 8.94 9.59
C GLU A 24 2.73 8.23 10.71
N GLY A 25 1.63 7.55 10.38
CA GLY A 25 0.88 6.74 11.35
C GLY A 25 1.70 5.57 11.88
N VAL A 26 2.43 4.88 11.00
CA VAL A 26 3.32 3.78 11.39
C VAL A 26 4.40 4.27 12.35
N LYS A 27 4.96 5.45 12.09
CA LYS A 27 6.05 6.02 12.90
C LYS A 27 5.64 6.33 14.34
N THR A 28 4.35 6.41 14.61
CA THR A 28 3.87 6.64 16.00
C THR A 28 4.09 5.41 16.89
N VAL A 29 4.35 4.25 16.32
CA VAL A 29 4.55 3.00 17.06
C VAL A 29 6.06 2.68 17.06
N PRO A 30 6.70 2.59 18.23
CA PRO A 30 8.13 2.30 18.29
C PRO A 30 8.44 0.85 17.88
N SER A 31 9.70 0.62 17.53
CA SER A 31 10.23 -0.72 17.21
C SER A 31 9.65 -1.37 15.96
N ILE A 32 9.15 -0.55 15.00
CA ILE A 32 8.74 -1.02 13.69
C ILE A 32 9.77 -0.55 12.65
N GLU A 33 10.28 -1.48 11.87
CA GLU A 33 11.09 -1.13 10.70
C GLU A 33 10.14 -0.71 9.58
N LEU A 34 10.28 0.51 9.09
CA LEU A 34 9.42 1.08 8.04
C LEU A 34 10.24 1.33 6.79
N ILE A 35 9.76 0.82 5.66
CA ILE A 35 10.28 1.14 4.35
C ILE A 35 9.16 1.79 3.55
N LEU A 36 9.41 2.98 3.01
CA LEU A 36 8.50 3.72 2.14
C LEU A 36 9.19 3.97 0.82
N LYS A 37 8.68 3.43 -0.27
CA LYS A 37 9.32 3.52 -1.58
C LYS A 37 8.31 3.81 -2.69
N ASP A 38 8.75 4.62 -3.65
CA ASP A 38 8.13 4.67 -4.97
C ASP A 38 8.30 3.31 -5.65
N ALA A 39 7.31 2.90 -6.44
CA ALA A 39 7.36 1.62 -7.13
C ALA A 39 8.60 1.44 -8.01
N TYR A 40 9.12 2.53 -8.59
CA TYR A 40 10.32 2.49 -9.42
C TYR A 40 11.59 2.23 -8.60
N ASP A 41 11.60 2.56 -7.32
CA ASP A 41 12.78 2.48 -6.46
C ASP A 41 12.77 1.25 -5.56
N LEU A 42 11.74 0.43 -5.65
CA LEU A 42 11.59 -0.73 -4.76
C LEU A 42 12.60 -1.82 -5.10
N ASP A 43 13.31 -2.29 -4.08
CA ASP A 43 14.02 -3.56 -4.15
C ASP A 43 13.02 -4.63 -3.68
N ILE A 44 12.70 -5.57 -4.57
CA ILE A 44 11.67 -6.58 -4.30
C ILE A 44 12.03 -7.44 -3.07
N LYS A 45 13.30 -7.56 -2.74
CA LYS A 45 13.75 -8.28 -1.55
C LYS A 45 13.23 -7.67 -0.26
N ASP A 46 12.92 -6.36 -0.26
CA ASP A 46 12.36 -5.71 0.91
C ASP A 46 11.00 -6.28 1.32
N LEU A 47 10.28 -6.86 0.36
CA LEU A 47 8.99 -7.47 0.63
C LEU A 47 9.10 -8.88 1.22
N ALA A 48 10.23 -9.55 1.01
CA ALA A 48 10.37 -10.95 1.38
C ALA A 48 10.26 -11.19 2.88
N ASP A 49 10.76 -10.28 3.69
CA ASP A 49 10.74 -10.38 5.15
C ASP A 49 9.77 -9.40 5.82
N ALA A 50 8.92 -8.75 5.05
CA ALA A 50 7.91 -7.85 5.60
C ALA A 50 6.80 -8.64 6.31
N ASP A 51 6.28 -8.08 7.39
CA ASP A 51 5.09 -8.61 8.07
C ASP A 51 3.81 -8.04 7.47
N VAL A 52 3.85 -6.77 7.07
CA VAL A 52 2.75 -6.08 6.40
C VAL A 52 3.27 -5.43 5.14
N ILE A 53 2.57 -5.66 4.04
CA ILE A 53 2.85 -5.03 2.74
C ILE A 53 1.67 -4.15 2.38
N ILE A 54 1.92 -2.86 2.24
CA ILE A 54 0.91 -1.85 1.92
C ILE A 54 1.23 -1.32 0.53
N LEU A 55 0.37 -1.62 -0.44
CA LEU A 55 0.58 -1.21 -1.83
C LEU A 55 -0.47 -0.17 -2.23
N GLY A 56 -0.01 0.92 -2.82
CA GLY A 56 -0.88 1.98 -3.30
C GLY A 56 -0.68 2.31 -4.75
N GLY A 57 -1.78 2.53 -5.45
CA GLY A 57 -1.73 2.92 -6.84
C GLY A 57 -2.92 3.77 -7.23
N SER A 58 -2.67 4.83 -7.99
CA SER A 58 -3.74 5.63 -8.57
C SER A 58 -4.45 4.85 -9.68
N THR A 59 -5.71 5.19 -9.92
CA THR A 59 -6.46 4.68 -11.07
C THR A 59 -6.44 5.73 -12.18
N TYR A 60 -6.06 5.32 -13.38
CA TYR A 60 -6.05 6.17 -14.56
C TYR A 60 -6.74 5.45 -15.72
N LYS A 61 -7.75 6.08 -16.29
CA LYS A 61 -8.55 5.50 -17.39
C LYS A 61 -9.08 4.10 -17.05
N GLY A 62 -9.57 3.91 -15.85
CA GLY A 62 -10.14 2.64 -15.41
C GLY A 62 -9.13 1.56 -15.07
N GLU A 63 -7.84 1.88 -15.04
CA GLU A 63 -6.77 0.91 -14.77
C GLU A 63 -5.86 1.37 -13.66
N LEU A 64 -5.27 0.41 -12.95
CA LEU A 64 -4.23 0.66 -11.97
C LEU A 64 -3.02 1.33 -12.64
N ASN A 65 -2.41 2.27 -11.96
CA ASN A 65 -1.18 2.93 -12.41
C ASN A 65 -0.16 1.89 -12.88
N LYS A 66 0.34 2.06 -14.09
CA LYS A 66 1.23 1.09 -14.76
C LYS A 66 2.54 0.84 -14.01
N ALA A 67 3.00 1.80 -13.22
CA ALA A 67 4.22 1.63 -12.44
C ALA A 67 4.09 0.53 -11.37
N MET A 68 2.86 0.21 -10.95
CA MET A 68 2.63 -0.87 -10.00
C MET A 68 2.70 -2.27 -10.64
N ALA A 69 2.49 -2.39 -11.94
CA ALA A 69 2.47 -3.68 -12.62
C ALA A 69 3.76 -4.49 -12.44
N PRO A 70 4.97 -3.90 -12.61
CA PRO A 70 6.20 -4.65 -12.38
C PRO A 70 6.35 -5.13 -10.93
N VAL A 71 5.87 -4.36 -9.96
CA VAL A 71 5.90 -4.76 -8.54
C VAL A 71 5.06 -6.01 -8.35
N LEU A 72 3.82 -6.01 -8.86
CA LEU A 72 2.91 -7.14 -8.73
C LEU A 72 3.46 -8.39 -9.40
N THR A 73 4.09 -8.23 -10.57
CA THR A 73 4.69 -9.35 -11.30
C THR A 73 5.87 -9.94 -10.51
N LYS A 74 6.75 -9.10 -9.99
CA LYS A 74 7.92 -9.55 -9.23
C LYS A 74 7.53 -10.22 -7.92
N MET A 75 6.41 -9.83 -7.32
CA MET A 75 5.91 -10.47 -6.11
C MET A 75 5.62 -11.97 -6.29
N GLU A 76 5.36 -12.41 -7.51
CA GLU A 76 5.13 -13.82 -7.81
C GLU A 76 6.33 -14.71 -7.48
N SER A 77 7.53 -14.15 -7.46
CA SER A 77 8.76 -14.89 -7.15
C SER A 77 9.00 -15.04 -5.64
N LEU A 78 8.17 -14.42 -4.81
CA LEU A 78 8.33 -14.45 -3.36
C LEU A 78 7.28 -15.35 -2.72
N ASP A 79 7.62 -15.90 -1.56
CA ASP A 79 6.62 -16.56 -0.70
C ASP A 79 5.98 -15.50 0.21
N LEU A 80 4.79 -15.06 -0.17
CA LEU A 80 4.05 -14.04 0.57
C LEU A 80 2.85 -14.62 1.32
N LYS A 81 2.76 -15.93 1.38
CA LYS A 81 1.67 -16.63 2.03
C LYS A 81 1.54 -16.18 3.49
N ASN A 82 0.32 -15.83 3.86
CA ASN A 82 -0.04 -15.39 5.22
C ASN A 82 0.52 -14.03 5.65
N LYS A 83 1.24 -13.32 4.80
CA LYS A 83 1.61 -11.93 5.09
C LYS A 83 0.39 -11.03 4.96
N VAL A 84 0.32 -10.00 5.79
CA VAL A 84 -0.79 -9.06 5.76
C VAL A 84 -0.63 -8.11 4.58
N GLY A 85 -1.69 -7.96 3.81
CA GLY A 85 -1.74 -7.05 2.67
C GLY A 85 -2.81 -5.98 2.85
N ILE A 86 -2.46 -4.75 2.50
CA ILE A 86 -3.39 -3.61 2.52
C ILE A 86 -3.20 -2.84 1.22
N ALA A 87 -4.29 -2.42 0.60
CA ALA A 87 -4.24 -1.63 -0.63
C ALA A 87 -4.86 -0.26 -0.41
N PHE A 88 -4.31 0.75 -1.08
CA PHE A 88 -4.83 2.11 -1.06
C PHE A 88 -4.62 2.78 -2.41
N GLY A 89 -5.28 3.91 -2.61
CA GLY A 89 -5.06 4.66 -3.84
C GLY A 89 -6.06 5.79 -4.04
N SER A 90 -5.68 6.72 -4.91
CA SER A 90 -6.54 7.82 -5.33
C SER A 90 -7.12 7.52 -6.71
N TYR A 91 -8.27 8.11 -7.01
CA TYR A 91 -8.92 7.99 -8.32
C TYR A 91 -9.68 9.27 -8.65
N GLY A 92 -9.83 9.54 -9.94
CA GLY A 92 -10.60 10.70 -10.39
C GLY A 92 -12.02 10.36 -10.78
N TRP A 93 -12.18 9.28 -11.53
CA TRP A 93 -13.47 8.89 -12.11
C TRP A 93 -13.96 7.56 -11.58
N SER A 94 -13.13 6.53 -11.63
CA SER A 94 -13.47 5.20 -11.17
C SER A 94 -12.29 4.60 -10.40
N GLY A 95 -12.56 3.66 -9.51
CA GLY A 95 -11.59 3.19 -8.52
C GLY A 95 -11.08 1.77 -8.73
N GLU A 96 -10.79 1.35 -9.96
CA GLU A 96 -10.37 -0.02 -10.25
C GLU A 96 -8.99 -0.40 -9.69
N GLY A 97 -8.13 0.59 -9.39
CA GLY A 97 -6.76 0.32 -8.96
C GLY A 97 -6.66 -0.47 -7.66
N VAL A 98 -7.40 -0.05 -6.62
CA VAL A 98 -7.37 -0.73 -5.32
C VAL A 98 -7.90 -2.17 -5.40
N PRO A 99 -9.07 -2.43 -6.01
CA PRO A 99 -9.51 -3.81 -6.21
C PRO A 99 -8.54 -4.67 -7.00
N THR A 100 -7.85 -4.11 -7.98
CA THR A 100 -6.83 -4.83 -8.76
C THR A 100 -5.69 -5.31 -7.85
N ILE A 101 -5.20 -4.43 -6.97
CA ILE A 101 -4.14 -4.78 -6.01
C ILE A 101 -4.64 -5.86 -5.05
N ILE A 102 -5.84 -5.68 -4.51
CA ILE A 102 -6.44 -6.64 -3.56
C ILE A 102 -6.53 -8.03 -4.18
N ASN A 103 -7.06 -8.13 -5.39
CA ASN A 103 -7.20 -9.41 -6.07
C ASN A 103 -5.85 -10.09 -6.28
N ARG A 104 -4.84 -9.31 -6.65
CA ARG A 104 -3.50 -9.85 -6.85
C ARG A 104 -2.89 -10.37 -5.55
N MET A 105 -3.02 -9.61 -4.46
CA MET A 105 -2.56 -10.05 -3.15
C MET A 105 -3.23 -11.35 -2.71
N LYS A 106 -4.54 -11.49 -2.96
CA LYS A 106 -5.28 -12.72 -2.64
C LYS A 106 -4.76 -13.91 -3.44
N GLU A 107 -4.48 -13.70 -4.73
CA GLU A 107 -3.91 -14.75 -5.59
C GLU A 107 -2.57 -15.25 -5.06
N LEU A 108 -1.81 -14.38 -4.39
CA LEU A 108 -0.51 -14.70 -3.81
C LEU A 108 -0.62 -15.31 -2.41
N GLY A 109 -1.81 -15.55 -1.92
CA GLY A 109 -2.04 -16.19 -0.62
C GLY A 109 -1.90 -15.27 0.58
N MET A 110 -1.90 -13.96 0.38
CA MET A 110 -1.80 -12.99 1.46
C MET A 110 -3.11 -12.87 2.24
N ASN A 111 -3.00 -12.47 3.49
CA ASN A 111 -4.15 -12.09 4.32
C ASN A 111 -4.47 -10.63 4.05
N VAL A 112 -5.42 -10.38 3.17
CA VAL A 112 -5.74 -9.01 2.74
C VAL A 112 -6.78 -8.40 3.65
N ILE A 113 -6.48 -7.20 4.15
CA ILE A 113 -7.43 -6.40 4.92
C ILE A 113 -8.27 -5.59 3.91
N GLU A 114 -9.54 -5.93 3.81
CA GLU A 114 -10.46 -5.29 2.86
C GLU A 114 -11.37 -4.30 3.56
N PRO A 115 -11.88 -3.32 2.83
CA PRO A 115 -11.80 -3.09 1.39
C PRO A 115 -10.61 -2.26 0.93
N GLY A 116 -9.67 -1.95 1.79
CA GLY A 116 -8.61 -1.00 1.51
C GLY A 116 -9.07 0.44 1.68
N LEU A 117 -8.27 1.39 1.23
CA LEU A 117 -8.57 2.81 1.37
C LEU A 117 -8.53 3.50 0.00
N MET A 118 -9.66 4.00 -0.44
CA MET A 118 -9.78 4.74 -1.70
C MET A 118 -10.18 6.17 -1.44
N VAL A 119 -9.51 7.11 -2.12
CA VAL A 119 -9.79 8.54 -2.01
C VAL A 119 -10.06 9.10 -3.40
N LYS A 120 -11.21 9.74 -3.56
CA LYS A 120 -11.58 10.39 -4.81
C LYS A 120 -10.90 11.76 -4.90
N GLN A 121 -10.13 11.94 -5.99
CA GLN A 121 -9.41 13.20 -6.28
C GLN A 121 -8.41 13.54 -5.16
N GLU A 122 -8.28 14.82 -4.81
CA GLU A 122 -7.33 15.23 -3.78
C GLU A 122 -7.73 14.75 -2.39
N PRO A 123 -6.81 14.16 -1.64
CA PRO A 123 -7.10 13.80 -0.25
C PRO A 123 -7.41 15.05 0.58
N LYS A 124 -8.53 14.99 1.29
CA LYS A 124 -8.94 16.03 2.22
C LYS A 124 -8.49 15.68 3.62
N LYS A 125 -8.73 16.57 4.59
CA LYS A 125 -8.32 16.35 5.96
C LYS A 125 -8.81 15.00 6.50
N ASP A 126 -10.09 14.68 6.30
CA ASP A 126 -10.66 13.41 6.79
C ASP A 126 -10.02 12.20 6.13
N ASP A 127 -9.69 12.30 4.84
CA ASP A 127 -9.01 11.24 4.11
C ASP A 127 -7.61 11.00 4.66
N LEU A 128 -6.89 12.07 4.97
CA LEU A 128 -5.55 11.98 5.53
C LEU A 128 -5.57 11.43 6.96
N GLU A 129 -6.60 11.75 7.74
CA GLU A 129 -6.79 11.14 9.06
C GLU A 129 -6.98 9.63 8.96
N LYS A 130 -7.75 9.17 7.96
CA LYS A 130 -7.92 7.74 7.70
C LYS A 130 -6.61 7.07 7.29
N CYS A 131 -5.79 7.74 6.48
CA CYS A 131 -4.47 7.24 6.11
C CYS A 131 -3.59 7.09 7.34
N PHE A 132 -3.53 8.10 8.18
CA PHE A 132 -2.75 8.08 9.41
C PHE A 132 -3.21 6.94 10.33
N ASP A 133 -4.52 6.81 10.54
CA ASP A 133 -5.09 5.77 11.40
C ASP A 133 -4.81 4.37 10.82
N LEU A 134 -4.85 4.22 9.51
CA LEU A 134 -4.52 2.95 8.86
C LEU A 134 -3.10 2.52 9.18
N GLY A 135 -2.14 3.42 9.05
CA GLY A 135 -0.74 3.14 9.35
C GLY A 135 -0.51 2.81 10.81
N ARG A 136 -1.11 3.59 11.71
CA ARG A 136 -0.98 3.34 13.15
C ARG A 136 -1.60 2.00 13.55
N THR A 137 -2.80 1.71 13.03
CA THR A 137 -3.49 0.45 13.33
C THR A 137 -2.69 -0.75 12.84
N ALA A 138 -2.15 -0.69 11.62
CA ALA A 138 -1.32 -1.75 11.08
C ALA A 138 -0.08 -2.00 11.94
N ALA A 139 0.57 -0.93 12.38
CA ALA A 139 1.78 -1.03 13.21
C ALA A 139 1.45 -1.60 14.61
N LEU A 140 0.34 -1.17 15.21
CA LEU A 140 -0.08 -1.69 16.51
C LEU A 140 -0.39 -3.18 16.46
N ALA A 141 -0.90 -3.67 15.34
CA ALA A 141 -1.28 -5.08 15.19
C ALA A 141 -0.08 -6.01 15.20
N ILE A 142 1.11 -5.53 14.87
CA ILE A 142 2.35 -6.33 14.79
C ILE A 142 3.41 -5.92 15.82
N SER A 143 3.09 -4.94 16.63
CA SER A 143 4.03 -4.46 17.66
C SER A 143 4.16 -5.41 18.84
#